data_04ad342b714fc2e58bf04ccc5161e487
#
_entry.id   04ad342b714fc2e58bf04ccc5161e487
#
_cell.length_a   1.000
_cell.length_b   1.000
_cell.length_c   1.000
_cell.angle_alpha   90.00
_cell.angle_beta   90.00
_cell.angle_gamma   90.00
#
_symmetry.space_group_name_H-M   'P 1'
#
loop_
_entity.id
_entity.type
_entity.pdbx_description
1 polymer ?
#
loop_
_entity_poly.entity_id
_entity_poly.type
_entity_poly.pdbx_seq_one_letter_code
_entity_poly.pdbx_strand_id
1 'polypeptide(L)'
;TKHQEKQFINFGNWTLLGKTLERVKASIFDDPIISTNSKYLKQVKQHLKKHKIRKFKIVLEPTKRNTAPAILSTALIKDIPNEQPLMFLAADHLIEKVSLFNRAIKKNQKNLTKSNIFIFGIKPTIPSSEFGYFLTKNNKVSRFVEKPKEAKAKQIISKKGYWNSGMFYLRKDSIINNFKKYQPNIYRNCTKAVSKAKYKSNVYYLNKQAFTKATAKSFDYAVLEKAKEINAIKLDIPWSDLGSWKEICKMYGRNKRKYFKKKNVFYRPWGSYVNLFDGKEFLIKELYVKSKGILSLQKHHHRAEHWVVTHGKPKITLNKRYFTMKPDETIFIPLGSIHRIE
;
A
#
# COMPACT_ATOMS: atom_id res chain seq x y z
N THR A 1 5.54 -21.55 4.91
CA THR A 1 5.21 -20.73 3.71
C THR A 1 6.03 -19.46 3.74
N LYS A 2 6.93 -19.24 2.77
CA LYS A 2 7.65 -17.96 2.60
C LYS A 2 6.60 -16.86 2.44
N HIS A 3 6.54 -15.91 3.38
CA HIS A 3 5.66 -14.75 3.29
C HIS A 3 5.99 -13.95 2.03
N GLN A 4 5.11 -14.00 1.04
CA GLN A 4 5.21 -13.18 -0.16
C GLN A 4 4.75 -11.78 0.20
N GLU A 5 5.56 -10.75 -0.12
CA GLU A 5 5.18 -9.36 0.15
C GLU A 5 3.98 -8.95 -0.73
N LYS A 6 3.08 -8.13 -0.17
CA LYS A 6 1.76 -7.78 -0.71
C LYS A 6 1.79 -7.31 -2.17
N GLN A 7 2.76 -6.48 -2.55
CA GLN A 7 2.89 -5.97 -3.91
C GLN A 7 3.14 -7.03 -4.98
N PHE A 8 3.60 -8.21 -4.60
CA PHE A 8 3.87 -9.32 -5.52
C PHE A 8 2.79 -10.41 -5.50
N ILE A 9 1.80 -10.30 -4.61
CA ILE A 9 0.68 -11.25 -4.56
C ILE A 9 -0.05 -11.21 -5.90
N ASN A 10 -0.31 -12.39 -6.46
CA ASN A 10 -0.97 -12.53 -7.73
C ASN A 10 -2.50 -12.57 -7.54
N PHE A 11 -3.20 -11.59 -8.06
CA PHE A 11 -4.66 -11.47 -8.04
C PHE A 11 -5.26 -11.93 -9.38
N GLY A 12 -5.13 -13.23 -9.69
CA GLY A 12 -5.47 -13.78 -10.99
C GLY A 12 -4.40 -13.46 -12.03
N ASN A 13 -4.62 -12.50 -12.90
CA ASN A 13 -3.68 -12.13 -13.96
C ASN A 13 -2.86 -10.85 -13.68
N TRP A 14 -3.01 -10.23 -12.51
CA TRP A 14 -2.34 -8.98 -12.15
C TRP A 14 -1.80 -8.98 -10.71
N THR A 15 -0.90 -8.05 -10.41
CA THR A 15 -0.34 -7.76 -9.09
C THR A 15 -0.45 -6.27 -8.78
N LEU A 16 -0.33 -5.87 -7.51
CA LEU A 16 -0.36 -4.44 -7.15
C LEU A 16 0.81 -3.67 -7.77
N LEU A 17 2.02 -4.23 -7.73
CA LEU A 17 3.15 -3.65 -8.43
C LEU A 17 2.87 -3.52 -9.93
N GLY A 18 2.27 -4.54 -10.55
CA GLY A 18 1.89 -4.50 -11.97
C GLY A 18 0.93 -3.36 -12.27
N LYS A 19 -0.11 -3.17 -11.45
CA LYS A 19 -1.05 -2.04 -11.58
C LYS A 19 -0.38 -0.69 -11.39
N THR A 20 0.57 -0.59 -10.47
CA THR A 20 1.35 0.65 -10.28
C THR A 20 2.23 0.94 -11.49
N LEU A 21 2.91 -0.08 -12.05
CA LEU A 21 3.71 0.07 -13.27
C LEU A 21 2.87 0.46 -14.49
N GLU A 22 1.68 -0.11 -14.66
CA GLU A 22 0.74 0.28 -15.72
C GLU A 22 0.30 1.74 -15.60
N ARG A 23 0.07 2.21 -14.37
CA ARG A 23 -0.35 3.60 -14.09
C ARG A 23 0.68 4.62 -14.52
N VAL A 24 1.97 4.33 -14.34
CA VAL A 24 3.06 5.26 -14.67
C VAL A 24 3.56 5.15 -16.12
N LYS A 25 2.90 4.38 -16.98
CA LYS A 25 3.16 4.40 -18.43
C LYS A 25 2.60 5.63 -19.16
N ALA A 26 1.76 6.43 -18.50
CA ALA A 26 1.24 7.64 -19.11
C ALA A 26 2.37 8.62 -19.43
N SER A 27 2.24 9.37 -20.54
CA SER A 27 3.23 10.31 -21.05
C SER A 27 3.59 11.49 -20.12
N ILE A 28 2.86 11.63 -19.02
CA ILE A 28 3.18 12.62 -17.98
C ILE A 28 4.31 12.16 -17.05
N PHE A 29 4.73 10.91 -17.15
CA PHE A 29 5.79 10.32 -16.34
C PHE A 29 7.00 9.98 -17.21
N ASP A 30 8.17 10.22 -16.66
CA ASP A 30 9.42 9.68 -17.17
C ASP A 30 9.61 8.20 -16.80
N ASP A 31 10.76 7.64 -17.13
CA ASP A 31 11.11 6.27 -16.79
C ASP A 31 11.00 6.00 -15.29
N PRO A 32 10.33 4.92 -14.85
CA PRO A 32 10.12 4.64 -13.44
C PRO A 32 11.43 4.29 -12.71
N ILE A 33 11.52 4.77 -11.47
CA ILE A 33 12.58 4.41 -10.54
C ILE A 33 11.96 3.59 -9.41
N ILE A 34 12.41 2.33 -9.26
CA ILE A 34 11.86 1.43 -8.25
C ILE A 34 12.85 1.31 -7.08
N SER A 35 12.49 1.86 -5.90
CA SER A 35 13.22 1.59 -4.67
C SER A 35 12.71 0.31 -4.03
N THR A 36 13.61 -0.61 -3.73
CA THR A 36 13.24 -1.91 -3.17
C THR A 36 14.41 -2.55 -2.39
N ASN A 37 14.08 -3.50 -1.51
CA ASN A 37 15.12 -4.28 -0.84
C ASN A 37 15.81 -5.25 -1.83
N SER A 38 17.10 -5.49 -1.63
CA SER A 38 17.93 -6.35 -2.49
C SER A 38 17.35 -7.74 -2.72
N LYS A 39 16.66 -8.32 -1.74
CA LYS A 39 16.04 -9.65 -1.86
C LYS A 39 14.91 -9.72 -2.90
N TYR A 40 14.34 -8.58 -3.31
CA TYR A 40 13.24 -8.52 -4.28
C TYR A 40 13.68 -8.13 -5.71
N LEU A 41 14.97 -7.95 -5.95
CA LEU A 41 15.49 -7.53 -7.27
C LEU A 41 14.99 -8.43 -8.41
N LYS A 42 15.04 -9.76 -8.22
CA LYS A 42 14.58 -10.73 -9.24
C LYS A 42 13.09 -10.55 -9.56
N GLN A 43 12.26 -10.41 -8.52
CA GLN A 43 10.80 -10.26 -8.69
C GLN A 43 10.46 -8.93 -9.37
N VAL A 44 11.12 -7.83 -8.99
CA VAL A 44 10.93 -6.52 -9.64
C VAL A 44 11.31 -6.59 -11.12
N LYS A 45 12.47 -7.17 -11.47
CA LYS A 45 12.89 -7.36 -12.87
C LYS A 45 11.89 -8.20 -13.68
N GLN A 46 11.34 -9.25 -13.09
CA GLN A 46 10.29 -10.07 -13.73
C GLN A 46 9.02 -9.26 -14.03
N HIS A 47 8.58 -8.40 -13.09
CA HIS A 47 7.43 -7.52 -13.30
C HIS A 47 7.70 -6.47 -14.38
N LEU A 48 8.86 -5.83 -14.39
CA LEU A 48 9.25 -4.88 -15.44
C LEU A 48 9.22 -5.54 -16.82
N LYS A 49 9.77 -6.75 -16.95
CA LYS A 49 9.72 -7.54 -18.19
C LYS A 49 8.28 -7.88 -18.59
N LYS A 50 7.47 -8.40 -17.66
CA LYS A 50 6.06 -8.75 -17.90
C LYS A 50 5.25 -7.56 -18.39
N HIS A 51 5.49 -6.36 -17.84
CA HIS A 51 4.79 -5.13 -18.22
C HIS A 51 5.47 -4.37 -19.37
N LYS A 52 6.49 -4.96 -20.03
CA LYS A 52 7.21 -4.39 -21.19
C LYS A 52 7.83 -3.01 -20.90
N ILE A 53 8.28 -2.78 -19.67
CA ILE A 53 9.01 -1.57 -19.27
C ILE A 53 10.49 -1.80 -19.54
N ARG A 54 11.01 -1.17 -20.59
CA ARG A 54 12.39 -1.34 -21.07
C ARG A 54 13.35 -0.35 -20.43
N LYS A 55 12.90 0.89 -20.21
CA LYS A 55 13.66 1.95 -19.56
C LYS A 55 13.22 2.07 -18.11
N PHE A 56 14.14 1.96 -17.19
CA PHE A 56 13.89 2.02 -15.74
C PHE A 56 15.19 2.17 -14.97
N LYS A 57 15.10 2.59 -13.71
CA LYS A 57 16.18 2.48 -12.74
C LYS A 57 15.68 1.75 -11.49
N ILE A 58 16.60 1.06 -10.80
CA ILE A 58 16.30 0.40 -9.53
C ILE A 58 17.28 0.90 -8.48
N VAL A 59 16.77 1.29 -7.33
CA VAL A 59 17.56 1.63 -6.14
C VAL A 59 17.43 0.50 -5.14
N LEU A 60 18.52 -0.21 -4.88
CA LEU A 60 18.53 -1.36 -3.96
C LEU A 60 18.94 -0.94 -2.57
N GLU A 61 17.98 -1.03 -1.66
CA GLU A 61 18.16 -0.84 -0.24
C GLU A 61 18.76 -2.12 0.39
N PRO A 62 19.94 -2.06 0.99
CA PRO A 62 20.57 -3.23 1.61
C PRO A 62 19.86 -3.70 2.88
N THR A 63 19.11 -2.81 3.55
CA THR A 63 18.32 -3.08 4.77
C THR A 63 17.01 -2.30 4.73
N LYS A 64 16.00 -2.75 5.49
CA LYS A 64 14.75 -1.98 5.66
C LYS A 64 14.99 -0.78 6.57
N ARG A 65 14.72 0.44 6.08
CA ARG A 65 14.85 1.71 6.84
C ARG A 65 13.61 2.60 6.75
N ASN A 66 12.46 2.04 6.39
CA ASN A 66 11.21 2.75 6.19
C ASN A 66 11.27 3.75 5.02
N THR A 67 10.23 4.54 4.79
CA THR A 67 10.05 5.31 3.55
C THR A 67 10.93 6.56 3.43
N ALA A 68 11.34 7.20 4.53
CA ALA A 68 12.15 8.41 4.45
C ALA A 68 13.55 8.17 3.82
N PRO A 69 14.36 7.20 4.26
CA PRO A 69 15.61 6.88 3.59
C PRO A 69 15.45 6.40 2.16
N ALA A 70 14.37 5.66 1.85
CA ALA A 70 14.08 5.20 0.49
C ALA A 70 13.81 6.38 -0.46
N ILE A 71 12.92 7.31 -0.07
CA ILE A 71 12.57 8.52 -0.83
C ILE A 71 13.81 9.38 -1.06
N LEU A 72 14.58 9.66 0.00
CA LEU A 72 15.77 10.51 -0.12
C LEU A 72 16.84 9.87 -1.00
N SER A 73 17.16 8.58 -0.80
CA SER A 73 18.18 7.90 -1.60
C SER A 73 17.81 7.85 -3.07
N THR A 74 16.51 7.67 -3.38
CA THR A 74 16.01 7.73 -4.76
C THR A 74 16.17 9.13 -5.35
N ALA A 75 15.85 10.18 -4.58
CA ALA A 75 16.02 11.57 -5.05
C ALA A 75 17.50 11.97 -5.25
N LEU A 76 18.42 11.37 -4.51
CA LEU A 76 19.85 11.71 -4.56
C LEU A 76 20.61 11.08 -5.73
N ILE A 77 20.01 10.18 -6.54
CA ILE A 77 20.71 9.64 -7.72
C ILE A 77 21.07 10.77 -8.69
N LYS A 78 22.26 10.65 -9.32
CA LYS A 78 22.88 11.75 -10.07
C LYS A 78 22.06 12.17 -11.29
N ASP A 79 21.40 11.24 -11.94
CA ASP A 79 20.70 11.47 -13.22
C ASP A 79 19.38 12.23 -13.10
N ILE A 80 18.98 12.64 -11.90
CA ILE A 80 17.76 13.44 -11.68
C ILE A 80 18.18 14.91 -11.52
N PRO A 81 17.72 15.84 -12.38
CA PRO A 81 17.92 17.27 -12.19
C PRO A 81 17.34 17.79 -10.88
N ASN A 82 17.92 18.85 -10.31
CA ASN A 82 17.46 19.38 -9.01
C ASN A 82 16.01 19.88 -9.04
N GLU A 83 15.57 20.42 -10.16
CA GLU A 83 14.21 20.94 -10.32
C GLU A 83 13.19 19.89 -10.73
N GLN A 84 13.65 18.65 -11.04
CA GLN A 84 12.77 17.59 -11.51
C GLN A 84 11.65 17.31 -10.51
N PRO A 85 10.37 17.35 -10.94
CA PRO A 85 9.25 16.86 -10.16
C PRO A 85 9.35 15.35 -9.98
N LEU A 86 9.17 14.89 -8.75
CA LEU A 86 9.19 13.47 -8.39
C LEU A 86 7.85 13.09 -7.77
N MET A 87 7.23 12.05 -8.33
CA MET A 87 6.02 11.44 -7.81
C MET A 87 6.35 10.13 -7.10
N PHE A 88 6.17 10.07 -5.78
CA PHE A 88 6.36 8.86 -4.99
C PHE A 88 5.05 8.12 -4.82
N LEU A 89 5.06 6.86 -5.21
CA LEU A 89 3.91 5.97 -5.18
C LEU A 89 4.24 4.72 -4.37
N ALA A 90 3.31 4.30 -3.50
CA ALA A 90 3.39 2.98 -2.91
C ALA A 90 3.13 1.90 -3.98
N ALA A 91 3.96 0.85 -3.96
CA ALA A 91 3.89 -0.24 -4.94
C ALA A 91 2.73 -1.21 -4.70
N ASP A 92 2.05 -1.08 -3.56
CA ASP A 92 1.02 -2.00 -3.05
C ASP A 92 -0.35 -1.35 -2.86
N HIS A 93 -0.54 -0.11 -3.36
CA HIS A 93 -1.83 0.57 -3.34
C HIS A 93 -2.61 0.35 -4.65
N LEU A 94 -3.91 0.13 -4.52
CA LEU A 94 -4.82 0.12 -5.64
C LEU A 94 -5.40 1.51 -5.85
N ILE A 95 -5.29 2.02 -7.08
CA ILE A 95 -5.92 3.25 -7.53
C ILE A 95 -6.73 2.93 -8.79
N GLU A 96 -8.01 3.22 -8.74
CA GLU A 96 -8.89 3.17 -9.91
C GLU A 96 -8.96 4.57 -10.57
N LYS A 97 -9.62 4.68 -11.73
CA LYS A 97 -9.77 5.95 -12.47
C LYS A 97 -8.44 6.68 -12.70
N VAL A 98 -7.45 5.95 -13.26
CA VAL A 98 -6.08 6.43 -13.51
C VAL A 98 -6.04 7.76 -14.28
N SER A 99 -6.99 8.00 -15.21
CA SER A 99 -7.08 9.25 -15.97
C SER A 99 -7.34 10.48 -15.07
N LEU A 100 -8.18 10.33 -14.05
CA LEU A 100 -8.42 11.41 -13.07
C LEU A 100 -7.20 11.67 -12.19
N PHE A 101 -6.52 10.61 -11.78
CA PHE A 101 -5.26 10.70 -11.06
C PHE A 101 -4.20 11.46 -11.88
N ASN A 102 -3.99 11.09 -13.14
CA ASN A 102 -3.04 11.74 -14.03
C ASN A 102 -3.38 13.21 -14.29
N ARG A 103 -4.68 13.52 -14.48
CA ARG A 103 -5.16 14.90 -14.64
C ARG A 103 -4.85 15.75 -13.40
N ALA A 104 -5.05 15.19 -12.21
CA ALA A 104 -4.75 15.88 -10.96
C ALA A 104 -3.26 16.22 -10.82
N ILE A 105 -2.36 15.29 -11.20
CA ILE A 105 -0.92 15.55 -11.23
C ILE A 105 -0.58 16.66 -12.23
N LYS A 106 -1.02 16.54 -13.48
CA LYS A 106 -0.76 17.52 -14.54
C LYS A 106 -1.23 18.94 -14.16
N LYS A 107 -2.42 19.05 -13.56
CA LYS A 107 -2.98 20.35 -13.10
C LYS A 107 -2.09 21.01 -12.05
N ASN A 108 -1.46 20.24 -11.17
CA ASN A 108 -0.68 20.78 -10.05
C ASN A 108 0.82 20.89 -10.33
N GLN A 109 1.31 20.41 -11.47
CA GLN A 109 2.74 20.41 -11.82
C GLN A 109 3.34 21.82 -11.80
N LYS A 110 2.63 22.80 -12.35
CA LYS A 110 3.07 24.20 -12.41
C LYS A 110 3.17 24.89 -11.04
N ASN A 111 2.52 24.33 -10.03
CA ASN A 111 2.49 24.85 -8.67
C ASN A 111 3.60 24.28 -7.77
N LEU A 112 4.45 23.40 -8.31
CA LEU A 112 5.60 22.86 -7.58
C LEU A 112 6.69 23.91 -7.44
N THR A 113 7.21 24.06 -6.21
CA THR A 113 8.30 24.96 -5.87
C THR A 113 9.41 24.21 -5.12
N LYS A 114 10.54 24.84 -4.90
CA LYS A 114 11.64 24.31 -4.09
C LYS A 114 11.36 24.15 -2.59
N SER A 115 10.18 24.59 -2.12
CA SER A 115 9.81 24.57 -0.70
C SER A 115 8.57 23.75 -0.41
N ASN A 116 7.67 23.55 -1.38
CA ASN A 116 6.40 22.90 -1.11
C ASN A 116 6.40 21.39 -1.36
N ILE A 117 5.47 20.72 -0.70
CA ILE A 117 5.18 19.30 -0.81
C ILE A 117 3.70 19.16 -1.14
N PHE A 118 3.35 18.41 -2.17
CA PHE A 118 1.97 18.01 -2.40
C PHE A 118 1.73 16.61 -1.85
N ILE A 119 0.65 16.46 -1.07
CA ILE A 119 0.13 15.17 -0.59
C ILE A 119 -1.26 14.92 -1.17
N PHE A 120 -1.62 13.65 -1.32
CA PHE A 120 -2.89 13.28 -1.94
C PHE A 120 -3.89 12.85 -0.87
N GLY A 121 -5.02 13.55 -0.85
CA GLY A 121 -6.10 13.32 0.08
C GLY A 121 -7.22 12.47 -0.51
N ILE A 122 -7.59 11.44 0.22
CA ILE A 122 -8.74 10.58 -0.09
C ILE A 122 -9.84 10.87 0.93
N LYS A 123 -11.09 10.98 0.46
CA LYS A 123 -12.23 11.17 1.37
C LYS A 123 -12.41 9.93 2.27
N PRO A 124 -12.35 10.08 3.59
CA PRO A 124 -12.52 8.96 4.51
C PRO A 124 -13.92 8.35 4.40
N THR A 125 -14.00 7.03 4.42
CA THR A 125 -15.26 6.29 4.47
C THR A 125 -15.56 5.73 5.86
N ILE A 126 -14.54 5.59 6.70
CA ILE A 126 -14.60 5.10 8.07
C ILE A 126 -13.55 5.81 8.94
N PRO A 127 -13.72 5.92 10.25
CA PRO A 127 -12.64 6.35 11.16
C PRO A 127 -11.64 5.20 11.34
N SER A 128 -10.46 5.31 10.74
CA SER A 128 -9.40 4.31 10.84
C SER A 128 -8.18 4.88 11.56
N SER A 129 -7.57 4.12 12.45
CA SER A 129 -6.29 4.44 13.08
C SER A 129 -5.06 4.04 12.25
N GLU A 130 -5.28 3.40 11.09
CA GLU A 130 -4.19 2.93 10.23
C GLU A 130 -3.63 4.01 9.30
N PHE A 131 -4.38 5.10 9.07
CA PHE A 131 -4.02 6.17 8.14
C PHE A 131 -3.65 7.47 8.85
N GLY A 132 -2.77 8.23 8.22
CA GLY A 132 -2.60 9.65 8.51
C GLY A 132 -3.81 10.46 8.03
N TYR A 133 -4.09 11.56 8.69
CA TYR A 133 -5.18 12.48 8.37
C TYR A 133 -4.67 13.90 8.23
N PHE A 134 -5.37 14.69 7.44
CA PHE A 134 -5.10 16.12 7.40
C PHE A 134 -6.36 16.96 7.17
N LEU A 135 -6.30 18.19 7.65
CA LEU A 135 -7.27 19.25 7.38
C LEU A 135 -6.67 20.25 6.39
N THR A 136 -7.52 20.91 5.62
CA THR A 136 -7.07 21.91 4.64
C THR A 136 -7.80 23.24 4.80
N LYS A 137 -7.05 24.33 4.57
CA LYS A 137 -7.60 25.67 4.32
C LYS A 137 -7.03 26.16 2.98
N ASN A 138 -7.90 26.47 2.00
CA ASN A 138 -7.48 26.92 0.65
C ASN A 138 -6.44 25.98 -0.01
N ASN A 139 -6.68 24.65 0.05
CA ASN A 139 -5.78 23.60 -0.42
C ASN A 139 -4.40 23.52 0.28
N LYS A 140 -4.07 24.38 1.21
CA LYS A 140 -2.93 24.20 2.11
C LYS A 140 -3.32 23.29 3.27
N VAL A 141 -2.42 22.42 3.68
CA VAL A 141 -2.61 21.57 4.86
C VAL A 141 -2.45 22.43 6.10
N SER A 142 -3.54 22.59 6.85
CA SER A 142 -3.55 23.36 8.10
C SER A 142 -3.20 22.53 9.33
N ARG A 143 -3.41 21.21 9.25
CA ARG A 143 -3.08 20.25 10.30
C ARG A 143 -2.86 18.88 9.71
N PHE A 144 -1.76 18.20 10.10
CA PHE A 144 -1.47 16.82 9.78
C PHE A 144 -1.41 16.00 11.09
N VAL A 145 -1.96 14.78 11.09
CA VAL A 145 -1.95 13.88 12.25
C VAL A 145 -1.74 12.46 11.74
N GLU A 146 -0.61 11.86 12.06
CA GLU A 146 -0.31 10.48 11.68
C GLU A 146 -0.98 9.51 12.65
N LYS A 147 -1.72 8.56 12.11
CA LYS A 147 -2.37 7.44 12.82
C LYS A 147 -3.07 7.84 14.13
N PRO A 148 -4.06 8.72 14.10
CA PRO A 148 -4.77 9.14 15.30
C PRO A 148 -5.59 8.00 15.90
N LYS A 149 -5.85 8.05 17.20
CA LYS A 149 -6.86 7.20 17.84
C LYS A 149 -8.24 7.45 17.19
N GLU A 150 -9.13 6.43 17.21
CA GLU A 150 -10.43 6.47 16.52
C GLU A 150 -11.28 7.70 16.85
N ALA A 151 -11.35 8.09 18.15
CA ALA A 151 -12.09 9.29 18.58
C ALA A 151 -11.57 10.56 17.88
N LYS A 152 -10.24 10.70 17.72
CA LYS A 152 -9.62 11.81 17.02
C LYS A 152 -9.86 11.74 15.51
N ALA A 153 -9.84 10.53 14.93
CA ALA A 153 -10.17 10.32 13.53
C ALA A 153 -11.62 10.77 13.23
N LYS A 154 -12.59 10.41 14.09
CA LYS A 154 -13.99 10.89 14.00
C LYS A 154 -14.09 12.42 14.00
N GLN A 155 -13.34 13.08 14.90
CA GLN A 155 -13.30 14.56 14.96
C GLN A 155 -12.70 15.20 13.69
N ILE A 156 -11.70 14.56 13.09
CA ILE A 156 -11.09 15.09 11.85
C ILE A 156 -12.04 14.89 10.67
N ILE A 157 -12.74 13.75 10.60
CA ILE A 157 -13.74 13.47 9.55
C ILE A 157 -14.91 14.47 9.65
N SER A 158 -15.43 14.75 10.84
CA SER A 158 -16.52 15.73 11.01
C SER A 158 -16.15 17.14 10.53
N LYS A 159 -14.83 17.48 10.57
CA LYS A 159 -14.27 18.72 10.02
C LYS A 159 -13.89 18.62 8.53
N LYS A 160 -14.45 17.64 7.80
CA LYS A 160 -14.18 17.39 6.36
C LYS A 160 -12.68 17.11 6.09
N GLY A 161 -11.99 16.43 7.01
CA GLY A 161 -10.61 16.01 6.83
C GLY A 161 -10.47 14.86 5.82
N TYR A 162 -9.24 14.64 5.37
CA TYR A 162 -8.88 13.64 4.37
C TYR A 162 -7.90 12.63 4.95
N TRP A 163 -7.93 11.38 4.46
CA TRP A 163 -6.84 10.45 4.63
C TRP A 163 -5.61 10.88 3.82
N ASN A 164 -4.43 10.76 4.39
CA ASN A 164 -3.20 10.80 3.64
C ASN A 164 -3.01 9.46 2.91
N SER A 165 -2.98 9.50 1.61
CA SER A 165 -2.83 8.29 0.79
C SER A 165 -1.41 7.72 0.75
N GLY A 166 -0.44 8.36 1.40
CA GLY A 166 0.97 7.98 1.32
C GLY A 166 1.62 8.23 -0.05
N MET A 167 1.01 9.06 -0.88
CA MET A 167 1.57 9.53 -2.15
C MET A 167 2.10 10.94 -1.99
N PHE A 168 3.29 11.20 -2.54
CA PHE A 168 3.98 12.49 -2.39
C PHE A 168 4.44 13.01 -3.74
N TYR A 169 4.21 14.31 -4.01
CA TYR A 169 4.62 14.95 -5.25
C TYR A 169 5.34 16.24 -4.94
N LEU A 170 6.63 16.29 -5.25
CA LEU A 170 7.50 17.41 -4.91
C LEU A 170 8.74 17.42 -5.80
N ARG A 171 9.44 18.53 -5.86
CA ARG A 171 10.71 18.67 -6.60
C ARG A 171 11.84 17.99 -5.81
N LYS A 172 12.88 17.53 -6.53
CA LYS A 172 14.08 16.94 -5.90
C LYS A 172 14.74 17.90 -4.91
N ASP A 173 14.89 19.18 -5.27
CA ASP A 173 15.48 20.18 -4.37
C ASP A 173 14.65 20.39 -3.10
N SER A 174 13.31 20.36 -3.20
CA SER A 174 12.42 20.39 -2.02
C SER A 174 12.68 19.20 -1.10
N ILE A 175 12.86 17.97 -1.64
CA ILE A 175 13.20 16.79 -0.85
C ILE A 175 14.49 17.03 -0.07
N ILE A 176 15.56 17.40 -0.79
CA ILE A 176 16.88 17.62 -0.21
C ILE A 176 16.84 18.67 0.90
N ASN A 177 16.17 19.80 0.66
CA ASN A 177 16.06 20.89 1.64
C ASN A 177 15.31 20.46 2.90
N ASN A 178 14.20 19.74 2.76
CA ASN A 178 13.44 19.23 3.90
C ASN A 178 14.26 18.23 4.73
N PHE A 179 14.99 17.31 4.08
CA PHE A 179 15.83 16.36 4.82
C PHE A 179 17.03 17.02 5.49
N LYS A 180 17.70 17.98 4.85
CA LYS A 180 18.77 18.78 5.47
C LYS A 180 18.25 19.45 6.73
N LYS A 181 17.07 20.07 6.66
CA LYS A 181 16.48 20.84 7.77
C LYS A 181 15.97 19.97 8.90
N TYR A 182 15.22 18.91 8.61
CA TYR A 182 14.46 18.16 9.62
C TYR A 182 15.08 16.83 10.00
N GLN A 183 15.95 16.25 9.17
CA GLN A 183 16.51 14.91 9.33
C GLN A 183 17.99 14.84 8.92
N PRO A 184 18.89 15.60 9.56
CA PRO A 184 20.31 15.68 9.17
C PRO A 184 21.03 14.32 9.23
N ASN A 185 20.65 13.43 10.15
CA ASN A 185 21.19 12.07 10.22
C ASN A 185 20.85 11.28 8.95
N ILE A 186 19.56 11.26 8.56
CA ILE A 186 19.10 10.55 7.36
C ILE A 186 19.77 11.16 6.12
N TYR A 187 19.81 12.49 6.03
CA TYR A 187 20.44 13.20 4.91
C TYR A 187 21.90 12.79 4.73
N ARG A 188 22.72 12.92 5.76
CA ARG A 188 24.16 12.60 5.72
C ARG A 188 24.41 11.15 5.32
N ASN A 189 23.70 10.21 5.94
CA ASN A 189 23.92 8.79 5.71
C ASN A 189 23.41 8.32 4.34
N CYS A 190 22.26 8.81 3.88
CA CYS A 190 21.76 8.50 2.54
C CYS A 190 22.64 9.13 1.46
N THR A 191 23.11 10.38 1.63
CA THR A 191 24.08 11.02 0.70
C THR A 191 25.35 10.17 0.60
N LYS A 192 25.91 9.73 1.73
CA LYS A 192 27.08 8.84 1.74
C LYS A 192 26.78 7.47 1.12
N ALA A 193 25.57 6.93 1.32
CA ALA A 193 25.18 5.64 0.73
C ALA A 193 25.05 5.72 -0.79
N VAL A 194 24.50 6.81 -1.31
CA VAL A 194 24.34 7.04 -2.76
C VAL A 194 25.69 7.40 -3.42
N SER A 195 26.51 8.27 -2.81
CA SER A 195 27.81 8.64 -3.38
C SER A 195 28.77 7.46 -3.52
N LYS A 196 28.65 6.45 -2.65
CA LYS A 196 29.42 5.19 -2.68
C LYS A 196 28.65 4.04 -3.33
N ALA A 197 27.54 4.30 -3.98
CA ALA A 197 26.76 3.28 -4.65
C ALA A 197 27.47 2.73 -5.89
N LYS A 198 27.38 1.42 -6.11
CA LYS A 198 27.78 0.80 -7.38
C LYS A 198 26.60 0.84 -8.34
N TYR A 199 26.83 1.29 -9.57
CA TYR A 199 25.81 1.29 -10.63
C TYR A 199 26.15 0.25 -11.69
N LYS A 200 25.23 -0.70 -11.90
CA LYS A 200 25.37 -1.74 -12.93
C LYS A 200 24.01 -2.14 -13.46
N SER A 201 23.84 -2.23 -14.78
CA SER A 201 22.61 -2.71 -15.44
C SER A 201 21.32 -2.05 -14.94
N ASN A 202 21.31 -0.72 -14.89
CA ASN A 202 20.21 0.13 -14.40
C ASN A 202 19.89 -0.02 -12.92
N VAL A 203 20.82 -0.56 -12.13
CA VAL A 203 20.65 -0.81 -10.70
C VAL A 203 21.70 -0.06 -9.88
N TYR A 204 21.25 0.76 -8.95
CA TYR A 204 22.06 1.40 -7.92
C TYR A 204 22.10 0.51 -6.67
N TYR A 205 23.24 -0.05 -6.36
CA TYR A 205 23.50 -0.83 -5.15
C TYR A 205 24.00 0.13 -4.07
N LEU A 206 23.12 0.55 -3.17
CA LEU A 206 23.49 1.50 -2.11
C LEU A 206 24.55 0.91 -1.16
N ASN A 207 25.47 1.75 -0.69
CA ASN A 207 26.48 1.32 0.26
C ASN A 207 25.83 0.90 1.58
N LYS A 208 26.03 -0.37 1.99
CA LYS A 208 25.39 -0.99 3.15
C LYS A 208 25.75 -0.30 4.46
N GLN A 209 27.05 -0.03 4.70
CA GLN A 209 27.52 0.58 5.95
C GLN A 209 26.91 1.96 6.18
N ALA A 210 26.85 2.78 5.15
CA ALA A 210 26.27 4.12 5.24
C ALA A 210 24.75 4.05 5.39
N PHE A 211 24.06 3.28 4.54
CA PHE A 211 22.58 3.21 4.56
C PHE A 211 22.04 2.67 5.88
N THR A 212 22.72 1.67 6.47
CA THR A 212 22.32 1.09 7.76
C THR A 212 22.38 2.09 8.92
N LYS A 213 23.21 3.14 8.82
CA LYS A 213 23.31 4.22 9.85
C LYS A 213 22.20 5.26 9.73
N ALA A 214 21.45 5.30 8.62
CA ALA A 214 20.30 6.18 8.49
C ALA A 214 19.19 5.77 9.47
N THR A 215 18.62 6.74 10.19
CA THR A 215 17.50 6.50 11.10
C THR A 215 16.30 5.91 10.34
N ALA A 216 15.76 4.79 10.82
CA ALA A 216 14.58 4.16 10.23
C ALA A 216 13.32 4.96 10.61
N LYS A 217 12.77 5.73 9.66
CA LYS A 217 11.61 6.59 9.88
C LYS A 217 10.75 6.69 8.62
N SER A 218 9.41 6.80 8.75
CA SER A 218 8.55 7.09 7.61
C SER A 218 8.71 8.56 7.18
N PHE A 219 8.38 8.87 5.93
CA PHE A 219 8.41 10.23 5.41
C PHE A 219 7.41 11.13 6.14
N ASP A 220 6.29 10.57 6.54
CA ASP A 220 5.24 11.26 7.29
C ASP A 220 5.80 11.80 8.62
N TYR A 221 6.39 10.95 9.45
CA TYR A 221 7.04 11.37 10.71
C TYR A 221 8.33 12.15 10.51
N ALA A 222 9.07 11.87 9.44
CA ALA A 222 10.35 12.52 9.21
C ALA A 222 10.20 13.96 8.74
N VAL A 223 9.24 14.21 7.86
CA VAL A 223 9.09 15.46 7.13
C VAL A 223 7.70 16.08 7.29
N LEU A 224 6.60 15.34 6.99
CA LEU A 224 5.27 15.96 6.91
C LEU A 224 4.79 16.56 8.22
N GLU A 225 5.06 15.94 9.35
CA GLU A 225 4.68 16.52 10.65
C GLU A 225 5.40 17.83 10.98
N LYS A 226 6.50 18.13 10.30
CA LYS A 226 7.36 19.29 10.55
C LYS A 226 7.33 20.34 9.45
N ALA A 227 6.98 19.93 8.24
CA ALA A 227 6.97 20.81 7.08
C ALA A 227 5.84 21.84 7.16
N LYS A 228 6.15 23.10 6.83
CA LYS A 228 5.19 24.20 6.87
C LYS A 228 4.45 24.40 5.55
N GLU A 229 5.09 24.07 4.43
CA GLU A 229 4.56 24.30 3.08
C GLU A 229 4.04 22.98 2.46
N ILE A 230 2.91 22.51 2.99
CA ILE A 230 2.25 21.32 2.46
C ILE A 230 0.94 21.72 1.77
N ASN A 231 0.79 21.31 0.53
CA ASN A 231 -0.41 21.47 -0.28
C ASN A 231 -1.13 20.12 -0.45
N ALA A 232 -2.44 20.17 -0.56
CA ALA A 232 -3.27 18.99 -0.73
C ALA A 232 -3.83 18.89 -2.15
N ILE A 233 -3.70 17.74 -2.78
CA ILE A 233 -4.43 17.33 -3.97
C ILE A 233 -5.54 16.40 -3.53
N LYS A 234 -6.78 16.88 -3.56
CA LYS A 234 -7.95 16.09 -3.18
C LYS A 234 -8.35 15.20 -4.35
N LEU A 235 -8.40 13.89 -4.12
CA LEU A 235 -8.78 12.91 -5.12
C LEU A 235 -10.15 12.31 -4.79
N ASP A 236 -11.07 12.43 -5.72
CA ASP A 236 -12.35 11.72 -5.68
C ASP A 236 -12.29 10.47 -6.57
N ILE A 237 -11.48 9.54 -6.15
CA ILE A 237 -11.25 8.28 -6.84
C ILE A 237 -11.26 7.11 -5.85
N PRO A 238 -11.69 5.91 -6.26
CA PRO A 238 -11.50 4.73 -5.46
C PRO A 238 -10.01 4.46 -5.23
N TRP A 239 -9.64 4.41 -3.97
CA TRP A 239 -8.30 4.13 -3.49
C TRP A 239 -8.38 3.14 -2.31
N SER A 240 -7.43 2.23 -2.25
CA SER A 240 -7.22 1.36 -1.10
C SER A 240 -5.75 1.00 -0.99
N ASP A 241 -5.24 0.96 0.23
CA ASP A 241 -3.93 0.38 0.53
C ASP A 241 -3.98 -1.16 0.60
N LEU A 242 -5.20 -1.75 0.50
CA LEU A 242 -5.45 -3.18 0.66
C LEU A 242 -4.80 -3.76 1.93
N GLY A 243 -4.82 -2.98 3.00
CA GLY A 243 -4.20 -3.32 4.28
C GLY A 243 -4.89 -4.47 5.01
N SER A 244 -6.15 -4.75 4.70
CA SER A 244 -6.94 -5.80 5.31
C SER A 244 -7.55 -6.75 4.29
N TRP A 245 -7.81 -8.00 4.71
CA TRP A 245 -8.55 -8.98 3.92
C TRP A 245 -9.97 -8.50 3.56
N LYS A 246 -10.59 -7.71 4.44
CA LYS A 246 -11.88 -7.08 4.17
C LYS A 246 -11.84 -6.16 2.95
N GLU A 247 -10.80 -5.37 2.79
CA GLU A 247 -10.62 -4.50 1.63
C GLU A 247 -10.36 -5.31 0.36
N ILE A 248 -9.58 -6.38 0.46
CA ILE A 248 -9.37 -7.32 -0.62
C ILE A 248 -10.71 -7.95 -1.05
N CYS A 249 -11.51 -8.43 -0.09
CA CYS A 249 -12.84 -8.99 -0.37
C CYS A 249 -13.80 -7.94 -0.96
N LYS A 250 -13.80 -6.70 -0.46
CA LYS A 250 -14.58 -5.59 -1.03
C LYS A 250 -14.17 -5.28 -2.48
N MET A 251 -12.88 -5.27 -2.77
CA MET A 251 -12.37 -5.09 -4.13
C MET A 251 -12.88 -6.19 -5.05
N TYR A 252 -12.79 -7.45 -4.65
CA TYR A 252 -13.36 -8.56 -5.41
C TYR A 252 -14.88 -8.45 -5.54
N GLY A 253 -15.59 -8.05 -4.48
CA GLY A 253 -17.04 -7.85 -4.50
C GLY A 253 -17.50 -6.74 -5.44
N ARG A 254 -16.78 -5.61 -5.52
CA ARG A 254 -17.06 -4.51 -6.47
C ARG A 254 -16.86 -4.93 -7.93
N ASN A 255 -15.90 -5.79 -8.19
CA ASN A 255 -15.63 -6.34 -9.51
C ASN A 255 -16.53 -7.53 -9.87
N LYS A 256 -17.50 -7.94 -9.00
CA LYS A 256 -18.44 -9.03 -9.27
C LYS A 256 -19.10 -8.94 -10.67
N ARG A 257 -19.47 -7.74 -11.13
CA ARG A 257 -20.10 -7.58 -12.46
C ARG A 257 -19.15 -7.81 -13.65
N LYS A 258 -17.84 -7.65 -13.51
CA LYS A 258 -16.86 -7.74 -14.61
C LYS A 258 -16.09 -9.06 -14.64
N TYR A 259 -15.82 -9.66 -13.47
CA TYR A 259 -15.05 -10.90 -13.37
C TYR A 259 -15.88 -12.13 -12.99
N PHE A 260 -17.11 -11.96 -12.55
CA PHE A 260 -17.99 -13.02 -12.09
C PHE A 260 -19.17 -13.32 -13.04
N LYS A 261 -18.99 -13.15 -14.35
CA LYS A 261 -19.88 -13.85 -15.29
C LYS A 261 -19.69 -15.35 -15.07
N LYS A 262 -20.63 -15.99 -14.36
CA LYS A 262 -20.68 -17.40 -14.00
C LYS A 262 -19.64 -17.86 -12.96
N LYS A 263 -19.77 -17.48 -11.69
CA LYS A 263 -19.25 -18.32 -10.62
C LYS A 263 -20.39 -19.12 -10.02
N ASN A 264 -20.19 -20.43 -9.95
CA ASN A 264 -21.13 -21.35 -9.34
C ASN A 264 -21.23 -21.04 -7.85
N VAL A 265 -22.42 -20.68 -7.40
CA VAL A 265 -22.77 -20.65 -5.98
C VAL A 265 -23.05 -22.10 -5.57
N PHE A 266 -22.29 -22.58 -4.62
CA PHE A 266 -22.47 -23.93 -4.08
C PHE A 266 -23.39 -23.86 -2.87
N TYR A 267 -24.63 -24.35 -3.03
CA TYR A 267 -25.59 -24.40 -1.94
C TYR A 267 -25.33 -25.59 -1.01
N ARG A 268 -25.52 -25.39 0.26
CA ARG A 268 -25.37 -26.38 1.35
C ARG A 268 -26.52 -26.24 2.35
N PRO A 269 -26.81 -27.25 3.18
CA PRO A 269 -27.84 -27.15 4.20
C PRO A 269 -27.66 -25.94 5.11
N TRP A 270 -26.42 -25.60 5.46
CA TRP A 270 -26.06 -24.48 6.32
C TRP A 270 -26.04 -23.11 5.62
N GLY A 271 -26.11 -23.04 4.29
CA GLY A 271 -26.05 -21.79 3.54
C GLY A 271 -25.49 -21.97 2.15
N SER A 272 -24.49 -21.17 1.80
CA SER A 272 -23.82 -21.25 0.49
C SER A 272 -22.38 -20.76 0.58
N TYR A 273 -21.59 -21.14 -0.44
CA TYR A 273 -20.27 -20.54 -0.62
C TYR A 273 -19.96 -20.26 -2.10
N VAL A 274 -19.04 -19.34 -2.30
CA VAL A 274 -18.50 -18.99 -3.60
C VAL A 274 -16.98 -19.01 -3.54
N ASN A 275 -16.32 -19.66 -4.48
CA ASN A 275 -14.88 -19.50 -4.63
C ASN A 275 -14.60 -18.13 -5.24
N LEU A 276 -14.02 -17.22 -4.47
CA LEU A 276 -13.68 -15.87 -4.93
C LEU A 276 -12.41 -15.87 -5.76
N PHE A 277 -11.45 -16.69 -5.36
CA PHE A 277 -10.17 -16.80 -6.03
C PHE A 277 -9.59 -18.20 -5.83
N ASP A 278 -9.10 -18.79 -6.93
CA ASP A 278 -8.42 -20.08 -6.95
C ASP A 278 -6.99 -19.84 -7.45
N GLY A 279 -6.04 -19.85 -6.53
CA GLY A 279 -4.61 -19.65 -6.81
C GLY A 279 -3.86 -20.98 -6.79
N LYS A 280 -2.63 -20.98 -7.28
CA LYS A 280 -1.79 -22.19 -7.33
C LYS A 280 -1.55 -22.83 -5.95
N GLU A 281 -1.50 -22.01 -4.87
CA GLU A 281 -1.16 -22.47 -3.52
C GLU A 281 -2.20 -22.05 -2.46
N PHE A 282 -3.28 -21.34 -2.86
CA PHE A 282 -4.32 -20.91 -1.93
C PHE A 282 -5.66 -20.69 -2.63
N LEU A 283 -6.74 -20.81 -1.85
CA LEU A 283 -8.11 -20.61 -2.28
C LEU A 283 -8.81 -19.61 -1.36
N ILE A 284 -9.42 -18.57 -1.93
CA ILE A 284 -10.29 -17.67 -1.17
C ILE A 284 -11.74 -18.02 -1.43
N LYS A 285 -12.50 -18.24 -0.34
CA LYS A 285 -13.94 -18.50 -0.36
C LYS A 285 -14.68 -17.43 0.41
N GLU A 286 -15.87 -17.07 -0.08
CA GLU A 286 -16.87 -16.35 0.71
C GLU A 286 -17.93 -17.39 1.14
N LEU A 287 -18.15 -17.49 2.44
CA LEU A 287 -19.19 -18.37 3.00
C LEU A 287 -20.34 -17.51 3.51
N TYR A 288 -21.55 -17.87 3.14
CA TYR A 288 -22.78 -17.34 3.71
C TYR A 288 -23.42 -18.43 4.57
N VAL A 289 -23.37 -18.25 5.87
CA VAL A 289 -23.97 -19.18 6.85
C VAL A 289 -25.32 -18.59 7.30
N LYS A 290 -26.38 -19.34 7.12
CA LYS A 290 -27.74 -18.97 7.60
C LYS A 290 -27.73 -18.82 9.11
N SER A 291 -28.65 -18.04 9.65
CA SER A 291 -28.91 -18.06 11.11
C SER A 291 -29.25 -19.50 11.55
N LYS A 292 -28.59 -19.94 12.63
CA LYS A 292 -28.65 -21.34 13.13
C LYS A 292 -28.06 -22.39 12.17
N GLY A 293 -27.34 -21.96 11.12
CA GLY A 293 -26.62 -22.88 10.23
C GLY A 293 -25.35 -23.38 10.90
N ILE A 294 -25.11 -24.68 10.82
CA ILE A 294 -23.93 -25.33 11.42
C ILE A 294 -23.17 -26.06 10.31
N LEU A 295 -21.91 -25.74 10.13
CA LEU A 295 -21.03 -26.48 9.24
C LEU A 295 -20.65 -27.82 9.87
N SER A 296 -20.31 -28.80 9.04
CA SER A 296 -19.70 -30.04 9.52
C SER A 296 -18.41 -29.76 10.28
N LEU A 297 -18.10 -30.57 11.27
CA LEU A 297 -16.81 -30.53 11.93
C LEU A 297 -15.76 -31.02 10.97
N GLN A 298 -14.72 -30.18 10.73
CA GLN A 298 -13.71 -30.38 9.68
C GLN A 298 -12.31 -30.48 10.29
N LYS A 299 -11.46 -31.23 9.61
CA LYS A 299 -10.02 -31.30 9.88
C LYS A 299 -9.29 -31.39 8.54
N HIS A 300 -8.29 -30.54 8.32
CA HIS A 300 -7.51 -30.52 7.08
C HIS A 300 -6.06 -30.91 7.32
N HIS A 301 -5.56 -31.87 6.52
CA HIS A 301 -4.19 -32.39 6.64
C HIS A 301 -3.19 -31.65 5.73
N HIS A 302 -3.69 -30.87 4.74
CA HIS A 302 -2.81 -30.26 3.72
C HIS A 302 -2.97 -28.75 3.59
N ARG A 303 -3.84 -28.13 4.42
CA ARG A 303 -4.01 -26.67 4.42
C ARG A 303 -4.33 -26.13 5.81
N ALA A 304 -3.79 -24.96 6.10
CA ALA A 304 -4.26 -24.09 7.17
C ALA A 304 -5.28 -23.10 6.60
N GLU A 305 -6.14 -22.55 7.42
CA GLU A 305 -7.15 -21.59 7.01
C GLU A 305 -7.01 -20.30 7.81
N HIS A 306 -7.40 -19.19 7.22
CA HIS A 306 -7.51 -17.91 7.89
C HIS A 306 -8.90 -17.36 7.64
N TRP A 307 -9.71 -17.24 8.66
CA TRP A 307 -11.07 -16.78 8.56
C TRP A 307 -11.21 -15.34 9.00
N VAL A 308 -12.01 -14.60 8.27
CA VAL A 308 -12.36 -13.20 8.54
C VAL A 308 -13.88 -13.12 8.61
N VAL A 309 -14.41 -12.62 9.71
CA VAL A 309 -15.84 -12.35 9.82
C VAL A 309 -16.16 -11.03 9.15
N THR A 310 -16.96 -11.05 8.11
CA THR A 310 -17.39 -9.83 7.40
C THR A 310 -18.70 -9.27 7.93
N HIS A 311 -19.61 -10.17 8.37
CA HIS A 311 -20.93 -9.82 8.90
C HIS A 311 -21.38 -10.84 9.94
N GLY A 312 -22.27 -10.43 10.84
CA GLY A 312 -22.85 -11.30 11.85
C GLY A 312 -21.96 -11.54 13.06
N LYS A 313 -22.32 -12.55 13.84
CA LYS A 313 -21.60 -12.98 15.06
C LYS A 313 -21.54 -14.50 15.10
N PRO A 314 -20.68 -15.13 14.28
CA PRO A 314 -20.55 -16.58 14.27
C PRO A 314 -19.92 -17.08 15.57
N LYS A 315 -20.31 -18.26 15.98
CA LYS A 315 -19.62 -19.07 16.97
C LYS A 315 -18.67 -20.01 16.23
N ILE A 316 -17.42 -20.03 16.61
CA ILE A 316 -16.38 -20.84 15.97
C ILE A 316 -15.86 -21.86 16.99
N THR A 317 -15.87 -23.12 16.59
CA THR A 317 -15.16 -24.18 17.30
C THR A 317 -13.78 -24.34 16.72
N LEU A 318 -12.74 -24.30 17.56
CA LEU A 318 -11.36 -24.63 17.20
C LEU A 318 -10.79 -25.58 18.25
N ASN A 319 -10.62 -26.83 17.87
CA ASN A 319 -10.28 -27.94 18.76
C ASN A 319 -11.30 -28.03 19.95
N LYS A 320 -10.83 -27.84 21.17
CA LYS A 320 -11.68 -27.85 22.40
C LYS A 320 -12.14 -26.45 22.83
N ARG A 321 -11.86 -25.39 22.03
CA ARG A 321 -12.16 -23.99 22.37
C ARG A 321 -13.31 -23.46 21.52
N TYR A 322 -14.08 -22.53 22.08
CA TYR A 322 -15.19 -21.84 21.41
C TYR A 322 -14.94 -20.34 21.40
N PHE A 323 -15.19 -19.70 20.27
CA PHE A 323 -15.02 -18.27 20.08
C PHE A 323 -16.29 -17.69 19.47
N THR A 324 -16.85 -16.65 20.06
CA THR A 324 -17.85 -15.82 19.38
C THR A 324 -17.13 -14.63 18.76
N MET A 325 -17.19 -14.49 17.45
CA MET A 325 -16.47 -13.47 16.72
C MET A 325 -17.39 -12.38 16.19
N LYS A 326 -16.87 -11.16 16.13
CA LYS A 326 -17.55 -9.98 15.59
C LYS A 326 -17.04 -9.67 14.17
N PRO A 327 -17.77 -8.84 13.40
CA PRO A 327 -17.24 -8.32 12.15
C PRO A 327 -15.84 -7.71 12.32
N ASP A 328 -14.98 -7.95 11.34
CA ASP A 328 -13.57 -7.54 11.26
C ASP A 328 -12.58 -8.33 12.14
N GLU A 329 -13.07 -9.25 12.98
CA GLU A 329 -12.19 -10.17 13.70
C GLU A 329 -11.74 -11.32 12.80
N THR A 330 -10.53 -11.82 13.08
CA THR A 330 -9.89 -12.90 12.33
C THR A 330 -9.45 -14.03 13.25
N ILE A 331 -9.46 -15.25 12.72
CA ILE A 331 -8.93 -16.42 13.41
C ILE A 331 -8.09 -17.26 12.46
N PHE A 332 -6.91 -17.67 12.92
CA PHE A 332 -6.07 -18.63 12.21
C PHE A 332 -6.40 -20.04 12.65
N ILE A 333 -6.65 -20.91 11.69
CA ILE A 333 -6.91 -22.34 11.89
C ILE A 333 -5.65 -23.09 11.44
N PRO A 334 -4.83 -23.58 12.38
CA PRO A 334 -3.62 -24.33 12.04
C PRO A 334 -3.91 -25.63 11.30
N LEU A 335 -2.93 -26.09 10.53
CA LEU A 335 -2.97 -27.41 9.91
C LEU A 335 -3.31 -28.49 10.93
N GLY A 336 -4.20 -29.39 10.59
CA GLY A 336 -4.61 -30.50 11.45
C GLY A 336 -5.59 -30.15 12.59
N SER A 337 -5.98 -28.90 12.72
CA SER A 337 -6.95 -28.49 13.76
C SER A 337 -8.39 -28.88 13.39
N ILE A 338 -9.15 -29.32 14.38
CA ILE A 338 -10.59 -29.60 14.25
C ILE A 338 -11.35 -28.28 14.40
N HIS A 339 -12.21 -27.94 13.44
CA HIS A 339 -12.90 -26.66 13.44
C HIS A 339 -14.26 -26.69 12.74
N ARG A 340 -15.14 -25.74 13.08
CA ARG A 340 -16.40 -25.44 12.38
C ARG A 340 -16.92 -24.04 12.69
N ILE A 341 -17.86 -23.57 11.88
CA ILE A 341 -18.65 -22.35 12.07
C ILE A 341 -20.10 -22.76 12.40
N GLU A 342 -20.68 -22.07 13.36
CA GLU A 342 -22.08 -22.14 13.75
C GLU A 342 -22.68 -20.77 14.07
#